data_f5943c36601fead047fcc7038c24e975
#
_entry.id   f5943c36601fead047fcc7038c24e975
#
_cell.length_a   1.000
_cell.length_b   1.000
_cell.length_c   1.000
_cell.angle_alpha   90.00
_cell.angle_beta   90.00
_cell.angle_gamma   90.00
#
_symmetry.space_group_name_H-M   'P 1'
#
loop_
_entity.id
_entity.type
_entity.pdbx_description
1 polymer ?
#
loop_
_entity_poly.entity_id
_entity_poly.type
_entity_poly.pdbx_seq_one_letter_code
_entity_poly.pdbx_strand_id
1 'polypeptide(L)'
;MPTSQSKIQELELLYKISSILNQTLDFESVAHPILEVVESMMGVEHATLTLYNRHTGEISIEIAEGLSSRQARKGRYKVGEGITGRVVETGKPIIIPSVAKDPDFLDRTGRGKTEDKAFLCVPVIMEHQVIGAFSADVQNPVENELPEKLRLLEIIAQMLAAAVKLRREAREENEILKAENERMAMELKARFQPDNIIGRTPEMQQVYTQIDQVAKSPLPALIVGEVGTGKGLVAEAIHFRSDRNLGPFVRVHCAALPESVLDRELFGSEKGALVGVVNEAPGRVEQAEGGTLFLDEVAELTPNLQIKLLRLLQQGEMERVGARFPKKVNVRVICATTKNLQQMVSDGAFREDLYYQLHVVPIYVPPLRKRRTDIVLLADYFVEHYCRLVGKNVRRLARGTIEMLMSYPWPGNVRELENAIERAVLLTEEDVIYPHHFPPTIQTDETSGTPVSGNLKLMVEAYERDIICDALKSSKGKMAAAARSLSTTPRILTYKIKQLGIDLAAFSK
;
A
#
# COMPACT_ATOMS: atom_id res chain seq x y z
N MET A 1 61.43 13.50 12.49
CA MET A 1 60.25 13.31 13.36
C MET A 1 59.28 14.43 13.05
N PRO A 2 58.03 14.18 12.77
CA PRO A 2 57.04 15.24 12.51
C PRO A 2 56.96 16.16 13.75
N THR A 3 56.96 17.46 13.51
CA THR A 3 56.83 18.45 14.56
C THR A 3 55.43 18.36 15.21
N SER A 4 55.32 18.69 16.51
CA SER A 4 53.98 18.67 17.21
C SER A 4 52.90 19.45 16.45
N GLN A 5 53.29 20.45 15.68
CA GLN A 5 52.40 21.29 14.90
C GLN A 5 51.82 20.55 13.66
N SER A 6 52.63 19.69 12.99
CA SER A 6 52.19 18.84 11.89
C SER A 6 51.12 17.83 12.34
N LYS A 7 51.30 17.19 13.52
CA LYS A 7 50.33 16.25 14.08
C LYS A 7 48.99 16.91 14.47
N ILE A 8 48.99 18.14 14.91
CA ILE A 8 47.77 18.88 15.24
C ILE A 8 46.99 19.16 13.96
N GLN A 9 47.65 19.58 12.87
CA GLN A 9 47.02 19.81 11.57
C GLN A 9 46.43 18.54 10.97
N GLU A 10 47.09 17.39 11.09
CA GLU A 10 46.54 16.10 10.69
C GLU A 10 45.27 15.73 11.46
N LEU A 11 45.27 15.90 12.77
CA LEU A 11 44.07 15.63 13.60
C LEU A 11 42.93 16.59 13.28
N GLU A 12 43.19 17.87 13.02
CA GLU A 12 42.18 18.82 12.60
C GLU A 12 41.56 18.47 11.24
N LEU A 13 42.38 18.00 10.29
CA LEU A 13 41.91 17.52 8.99
C LEU A 13 40.97 16.33 9.15
N LEU A 14 41.40 15.30 9.88
CA LEU A 14 40.57 14.10 10.08
C LEU A 14 39.29 14.40 10.86
N TYR A 15 39.35 15.30 11.85
CA TYR A 15 38.17 15.76 12.57
C TYR A 15 37.15 16.47 11.67
N LYS A 16 37.61 17.40 10.82
CA LYS A 16 36.74 18.11 9.86
C LYS A 16 36.09 17.13 8.89
N ILE A 17 36.83 16.19 8.30
CA ILE A 17 36.30 15.16 7.41
C ILE A 17 35.26 14.30 8.13
N SER A 18 35.56 13.83 9.34
CA SER A 18 34.60 13.07 10.15
C SER A 18 33.32 13.84 10.45
N SER A 19 33.45 15.14 10.76
CA SER A 19 32.31 16.04 11.01
C SER A 19 31.42 16.19 9.77
N ILE A 20 32.01 16.33 8.58
CA ILE A 20 31.28 16.44 7.31
C ILE A 20 30.55 15.11 7.01
N LEU A 21 31.22 13.98 7.18
CA LEU A 21 30.62 12.64 6.94
C LEU A 21 29.41 12.34 7.83
N ASN A 22 29.34 12.93 9.03
CA ASN A 22 28.24 12.74 9.98
C ASN A 22 27.03 13.69 9.76
N GLN A 23 27.09 14.65 8.82
CA GLN A 23 26.02 15.64 8.64
C GLN A 23 24.85 15.11 7.84
N THR A 24 25.06 14.23 6.88
CA THR A 24 24.01 13.68 6.01
C THR A 24 24.44 12.31 5.43
N LEU A 25 23.44 11.50 5.09
CA LEU A 25 23.63 10.24 4.37
C LEU A 25 23.79 10.43 2.85
N ASP A 26 23.60 11.65 2.34
CA ASP A 26 23.79 11.94 0.94
C ASP A 26 25.27 12.14 0.61
N PHE A 27 25.85 11.14 -0.07
CA PHE A 27 27.26 11.11 -0.42
C PHE A 27 27.68 12.27 -1.35
N GLU A 28 26.84 12.68 -2.31
CA GLU A 28 27.20 13.78 -3.23
C GLU A 28 27.35 15.10 -2.49
N SER A 29 26.49 15.35 -1.50
CA SER A 29 26.52 16.58 -0.71
C SER A 29 27.71 16.65 0.26
N VAL A 30 28.31 15.53 0.67
CA VAL A 30 29.47 15.50 1.59
C VAL A 30 30.79 15.34 0.86
N ALA A 31 30.83 14.73 -0.30
CA ALA A 31 32.09 14.37 -0.94
C ALA A 31 32.83 15.59 -1.52
N HIS A 32 32.14 16.55 -2.17
CA HIS A 32 32.76 17.80 -2.60
C HIS A 32 33.40 18.60 -1.45
N PRO A 33 32.71 18.89 -0.33
CA PRO A 33 33.33 19.53 0.83
C PRO A 33 34.53 18.77 1.40
N ILE A 34 34.55 17.45 1.35
CA ILE A 34 35.72 16.65 1.78
C ILE A 34 36.88 16.88 0.86
N LEU A 35 36.70 16.84 -0.46
CA LEU A 35 37.79 17.08 -1.43
C LEU A 35 38.36 18.49 -1.27
N GLU A 36 37.52 19.50 -1.11
CA GLU A 36 37.92 20.90 -0.85
C GLU A 36 38.75 21.04 0.45
N VAL A 37 38.34 20.35 1.52
CA VAL A 37 39.09 20.33 2.79
C VAL A 37 40.44 19.63 2.61
N VAL A 38 40.48 18.52 1.84
CA VAL A 38 41.72 17.80 1.54
C VAL A 38 42.69 18.70 0.73
N GLU A 39 42.22 19.36 -0.32
CA GLU A 39 43.06 20.27 -1.10
C GLU A 39 43.62 21.42 -0.26
N SER A 40 42.77 22.09 0.49
CA SER A 40 43.15 23.27 1.26
C SER A 40 44.10 22.96 2.43
N MET A 41 43.90 21.84 3.14
CA MET A 41 44.71 21.51 4.34
C MET A 41 45.96 20.67 4.04
N MET A 42 45.93 19.85 2.99
CA MET A 42 47.11 19.04 2.62
C MET A 42 47.99 19.74 1.58
N GLY A 43 47.55 20.86 1.00
CA GLY A 43 48.28 21.52 -0.07
C GLY A 43 48.44 20.62 -1.31
N VAL A 44 47.37 19.96 -1.68
CA VAL A 44 47.26 19.12 -2.88
C VAL A 44 46.24 19.74 -3.82
N GLU A 45 46.25 19.34 -5.09
CA GLU A 45 45.32 19.80 -6.11
C GLU A 45 44.63 18.64 -6.77
N HIS A 46 43.48 18.92 -7.39
CA HIS A 46 42.72 17.94 -8.19
C HIS A 46 42.42 16.64 -7.44
N ALA A 47 42.03 16.74 -6.16
CA ALA A 47 41.62 15.60 -5.40
C ALA A 47 40.46 14.89 -6.12
N THR A 48 40.63 13.60 -6.40
CA THR A 48 39.72 12.86 -7.28
C THR A 48 39.40 11.49 -6.71
N LEU A 49 38.12 11.20 -6.53
CA LEU A 49 37.62 9.88 -6.17
C LEU A 49 37.13 9.18 -7.44
N THR A 50 37.68 8.02 -7.73
CA THR A 50 37.24 7.13 -8.82
C THR A 50 36.64 5.87 -8.22
N LEU A 51 35.55 5.37 -8.80
CA LEU A 51 34.93 4.12 -8.41
C LEU A 51 34.96 3.09 -9.55
N TYR A 52 35.13 1.84 -9.14
CA TYR A 52 35.15 0.70 -10.04
C TYR A 52 33.74 0.09 -10.17
N ASN A 53 33.21 0.08 -11.39
CA ASN A 53 31.96 -0.58 -11.70
C ASN A 53 32.24 -2.03 -12.15
N ARG A 54 31.86 -3.01 -11.32
CA ARG A 54 32.09 -4.44 -11.60
C ARG A 54 31.28 -4.97 -12.78
N HIS A 55 30.13 -4.37 -13.10
CA HIS A 55 29.28 -4.83 -14.20
C HIS A 55 29.85 -4.40 -15.57
N THR A 56 30.43 -3.20 -15.63
CA THR A 56 31.01 -2.69 -16.88
C THR A 56 32.51 -2.93 -17.00
N GLY A 57 33.20 -3.27 -15.91
CA GLY A 57 34.65 -3.41 -15.84
C GLY A 57 35.42 -2.07 -15.95
N GLU A 58 34.72 -0.92 -15.85
CA GLU A 58 35.30 0.41 -15.97
C GLU A 58 35.51 1.08 -14.62
N ILE A 59 36.55 1.88 -14.52
CA ILE A 59 36.84 2.80 -13.41
C ILE A 59 36.50 4.20 -13.92
N SER A 60 35.58 4.89 -13.26
CA SER A 60 35.15 6.24 -13.63
C SER A 60 35.32 7.22 -12.46
N ILE A 61 35.56 8.49 -12.80
CA ILE A 61 35.55 9.55 -11.80
C ILE A 61 34.12 9.70 -11.28
N GLU A 62 33.94 9.53 -10.00
CA GLU A 62 32.68 9.77 -9.31
C GLU A 62 32.60 11.25 -8.90
N ILE A 63 33.67 11.75 -8.26
CA ILE A 63 33.76 13.14 -7.80
C ILE A 63 35.20 13.61 -7.94
N ALA A 64 35.37 14.86 -8.35
CA ALA A 64 36.67 15.51 -8.46
C ALA A 64 36.55 17.00 -8.12
N GLU A 65 37.56 17.54 -7.44
CA GLU A 65 37.69 18.97 -7.21
C GLU A 65 38.59 19.58 -8.31
N GLY A 66 38.37 20.82 -8.69
CA GLY A 66 39.18 21.54 -9.68
C GLY A 66 39.06 21.01 -11.13
N LEU A 67 38.18 20.06 -11.44
CA LEU A 67 37.91 19.56 -12.79
C LEU A 67 36.56 19.99 -13.32
N SER A 68 36.53 20.42 -14.59
CA SER A 68 35.25 20.63 -15.26
C SER A 68 34.52 19.30 -15.51
N SER A 69 33.18 19.31 -15.59
CA SER A 69 32.37 18.12 -15.91
C SER A 69 32.78 17.43 -17.20
N ARG A 70 33.35 18.18 -18.19
CA ARG A 70 33.87 17.61 -19.44
C ARG A 70 35.17 16.85 -19.24
N GLN A 71 36.05 17.32 -18.36
CA GLN A 71 37.31 16.66 -17.99
C GLN A 71 37.04 15.41 -17.15
N ALA A 72 36.15 15.49 -16.17
CA ALA A 72 35.77 14.33 -15.33
C ALA A 72 35.21 13.18 -16.19
N ARG A 73 34.36 13.46 -17.18
CA ARG A 73 33.82 12.42 -18.10
C ARG A 73 34.89 11.71 -18.95
N LYS A 74 36.04 12.32 -19.20
CA LYS A 74 37.17 11.70 -19.93
C LYS A 74 38.01 10.79 -19.03
N GLY A 75 37.94 10.94 -17.72
CA GLY A 75 38.66 10.15 -16.74
C GLY A 75 38.07 8.75 -16.52
N ARG A 76 38.11 7.93 -17.56
CA ARG A 76 37.71 6.52 -17.53
C ARG A 76 38.93 5.64 -17.75
N TYR A 77 39.06 4.61 -16.96
CA TYR A 77 40.20 3.68 -17.00
C TYR A 77 39.68 2.24 -16.92
N LYS A 78 40.47 1.31 -17.45
CA LYS A 78 40.27 -0.13 -17.21
C LYS A 78 41.14 -0.58 -16.01
N VAL A 79 40.81 -1.70 -15.40
CA VAL A 79 41.67 -2.33 -14.38
C VAL A 79 43.03 -2.63 -15.02
N GLY A 80 44.11 -2.24 -14.31
CA GLY A 80 45.49 -2.35 -14.80
C GLY A 80 45.95 -1.21 -15.76
N GLU A 81 45.04 -0.31 -16.18
CA GLU A 81 45.36 0.77 -17.13
C GLU A 81 45.81 2.04 -16.40
N GLY A 82 47.04 2.50 -16.70
CA GLY A 82 47.63 3.67 -16.06
C GLY A 82 47.81 3.51 -14.56
N ILE A 83 48.11 4.60 -13.85
CA ILE A 83 48.37 4.56 -12.40
C ILE A 83 47.08 4.19 -11.62
N THR A 84 45.96 4.84 -11.94
CA THR A 84 44.65 4.58 -11.26
C THR A 84 44.22 3.14 -11.47
N GLY A 85 44.32 2.59 -12.70
CA GLY A 85 43.95 1.20 -12.97
C GLY A 85 44.84 0.18 -12.23
N ARG A 86 46.14 0.47 -12.14
CA ARG A 86 47.08 -0.38 -11.38
C ARG A 86 46.86 -0.35 -9.91
N VAL A 87 46.51 0.79 -9.32
CA VAL A 87 46.14 0.88 -7.88
C VAL A 87 44.87 0.07 -7.62
N VAL A 88 43.88 0.12 -8.51
CA VAL A 88 42.67 -0.70 -8.37
C VAL A 88 42.96 -2.21 -8.53
N GLU A 89 43.87 -2.59 -9.43
CA GLU A 89 44.24 -3.97 -9.66
C GLU A 89 45.06 -4.56 -8.50
N THR A 90 46.07 -3.81 -8.02
CA THR A 90 47.03 -4.33 -7.05
C THR A 90 46.62 -4.10 -5.59
N GLY A 91 45.69 -3.14 -5.37
CA GLY A 91 45.32 -2.71 -4.01
C GLY A 91 46.48 -2.03 -3.24
N LYS A 92 47.53 -1.56 -3.94
CA LYS A 92 48.69 -0.91 -3.33
C LYS A 92 48.73 0.57 -3.73
N PRO A 93 49.11 1.45 -2.77
CA PRO A 93 49.27 2.87 -3.08
C PRO A 93 50.49 3.09 -3.98
N ILE A 94 50.42 4.13 -4.81
CA ILE A 94 51.53 4.50 -5.73
C ILE A 94 51.82 5.99 -5.55
N ILE A 95 53.14 6.32 -5.50
CA ILE A 95 53.68 7.67 -5.57
C ILE A 95 54.42 7.82 -6.88
N ILE A 96 54.08 8.86 -7.65
CA ILE A 96 54.82 9.28 -8.85
C ILE A 96 55.44 10.64 -8.53
N PRO A 97 56.76 10.70 -8.26
CA PRO A 97 57.44 11.96 -7.90
C PRO A 97 57.46 13.02 -9.00
N SER A 98 57.42 12.61 -10.27
CA SER A 98 57.32 13.51 -11.41
C SER A 98 56.49 12.89 -12.51
N VAL A 99 55.31 13.47 -12.78
CA VAL A 99 54.35 12.95 -13.78
C VAL A 99 54.90 13.04 -15.22
N ALA A 100 55.82 13.95 -15.47
CA ALA A 100 56.45 14.09 -16.80
C ALA A 100 57.41 12.93 -17.15
N LYS A 101 58.02 12.31 -16.12
CA LYS A 101 59.03 11.24 -16.27
C LYS A 101 58.46 9.83 -16.25
N ASP A 102 57.16 9.69 -15.83
CA ASP A 102 56.55 8.39 -15.73
C ASP A 102 55.78 8.03 -17.01
N PRO A 103 56.15 6.96 -17.74
CA PRO A 103 55.51 6.54 -18.97
C PRO A 103 54.08 6.01 -18.76
N ASP A 104 53.75 5.45 -17.60
CA ASP A 104 52.50 4.85 -17.27
C ASP A 104 51.45 5.87 -16.79
N PHE A 105 51.86 7.15 -16.58
CA PHE A 105 50.93 8.20 -16.22
C PHE A 105 50.12 8.66 -17.45
N LEU A 106 48.80 8.39 -17.38
CA LEU A 106 47.85 8.75 -18.43
C LEU A 106 47.12 10.05 -18.10
N ASP A 107 47.46 11.14 -18.79
CA ASP A 107 46.76 12.43 -18.62
C ASP A 107 45.44 12.48 -19.40
N ARG A 108 44.46 11.66 -18.98
CA ARG A 108 43.13 11.66 -19.65
C ARG A 108 42.29 12.89 -19.30
N THR A 109 42.55 13.49 -18.17
CA THR A 109 41.79 14.66 -17.67
C THR A 109 42.36 15.99 -18.22
N GLY A 110 43.52 15.96 -18.84
CA GLY A 110 44.16 17.14 -19.44
C GLY A 110 44.73 18.11 -18.42
N ARG A 111 45.29 17.59 -17.32
CA ARG A 111 45.90 18.39 -16.22
C ARG A 111 47.31 18.88 -16.57
N GLY A 112 47.92 18.36 -17.65
CA GLY A 112 49.26 18.64 -18.09
C GLY A 112 50.32 17.77 -17.38
N LYS A 113 51.33 17.34 -18.17
CA LYS A 113 52.48 16.60 -17.67
C LYS A 113 53.63 17.58 -17.47
N THR A 114 53.84 18.08 -16.25
CA THR A 114 54.96 18.98 -15.92
C THR A 114 55.92 18.28 -14.96
N GLU A 115 57.20 18.70 -14.99
CA GLU A 115 58.24 18.15 -14.13
C GLU A 115 58.02 18.49 -12.63
N ASP A 116 57.34 19.58 -12.35
CA ASP A 116 57.09 20.12 -11.01
C ASP A 116 55.83 19.55 -10.34
N LYS A 117 55.27 18.45 -10.92
CA LYS A 117 54.09 17.76 -10.35
C LYS A 117 54.40 16.33 -9.93
N ALA A 118 54.00 15.97 -8.70
CA ALA A 118 53.89 14.60 -8.25
C ALA A 118 52.41 14.16 -8.25
N PHE A 119 52.17 12.87 -8.39
CA PHE A 119 50.85 12.27 -8.30
C PHE A 119 50.82 11.20 -7.24
N LEU A 120 49.84 11.31 -6.34
CA LEU A 120 49.55 10.34 -5.30
C LEU A 120 48.26 9.61 -5.63
N CYS A 121 48.28 8.29 -5.50
CA CYS A 121 47.07 7.48 -5.75
C CYS A 121 47.03 6.32 -4.76
N VAL A 122 45.90 6.21 -4.04
CA VAL A 122 45.67 5.21 -3.00
C VAL A 122 44.41 4.40 -3.30
N PRO A 123 44.35 3.11 -2.95
CA PRO A 123 43.19 2.31 -3.15
C PRO A 123 42.08 2.68 -2.15
N VAL A 124 40.81 2.67 -2.60
CA VAL A 124 39.64 2.73 -1.74
C VAL A 124 39.19 1.30 -1.50
N ILE A 125 39.36 0.82 -0.28
CA ILE A 125 39.12 -0.59 0.08
C ILE A 125 37.90 -0.71 0.98
N MET A 126 37.00 -1.61 0.61
CA MET A 126 35.82 -1.98 1.37
C MET A 126 35.77 -3.51 1.52
N GLU A 127 35.66 -4.01 2.76
CA GLU A 127 35.54 -5.46 3.03
C GLU A 127 36.61 -6.32 2.30
N HIS A 128 37.87 -5.87 2.34
CA HIS A 128 39.03 -6.51 1.67
C HIS A 128 39.01 -6.47 0.14
N GLN A 129 38.11 -5.67 -0.47
CA GLN A 129 38.01 -5.51 -1.90
C GLN A 129 38.24 -4.06 -2.30
N VAL A 130 39.01 -3.87 -3.37
CA VAL A 130 39.20 -2.52 -3.94
C VAL A 130 37.95 -2.12 -4.70
N ILE A 131 37.32 -1.01 -4.29
CA ILE A 131 36.11 -0.46 -4.90
C ILE A 131 36.40 0.77 -5.76
N GLY A 132 37.65 1.27 -5.72
CA GLY A 132 38.04 2.45 -6.46
C GLY A 132 39.43 2.92 -6.07
N ALA A 133 39.77 4.16 -6.46
CA ALA A 133 41.01 4.81 -6.08
C ALA A 133 40.74 6.27 -5.71
N PHE A 134 41.54 6.80 -4.78
CA PHE A 134 41.57 8.19 -4.41
C PHE A 134 42.91 8.78 -4.76
N SER A 135 42.94 9.89 -5.52
CA SER A 135 44.16 10.45 -6.05
C SER A 135 44.22 11.97 -5.90
N ALA A 136 45.44 12.54 -5.84
CA ALA A 136 45.64 13.96 -5.79
C ALA A 136 46.99 14.33 -6.45
N ASP A 137 47.08 15.55 -6.99
CA ASP A 137 48.28 16.14 -7.53
C ASP A 137 49.00 16.95 -6.42
N VAL A 138 50.34 16.94 -6.38
CA VAL A 138 51.17 17.76 -5.51
C VAL A 138 52.04 18.66 -6.34
N GLN A 139 51.91 19.98 -6.22
CA GLN A 139 52.77 20.97 -6.89
C GLN A 139 54.08 21.13 -6.14
N ASN A 140 55.18 21.31 -6.86
CA ASN A 140 56.53 21.52 -6.30
C ASN A 140 56.85 20.50 -5.17
N PRO A 141 56.83 19.18 -5.45
CA PRO A 141 56.91 18.16 -4.42
C PRO A 141 58.22 18.21 -3.68
N VAL A 142 58.14 18.19 -2.36
CA VAL A 142 59.29 17.88 -1.47
C VAL A 142 59.29 16.38 -1.24
N GLU A 143 60.31 15.66 -1.71
CA GLU A 143 60.36 14.19 -1.68
C GLU A 143 60.12 13.58 -0.30
N ASN A 144 60.60 14.23 0.77
CA ASN A 144 60.42 13.76 2.16
C ASN A 144 59.00 13.91 2.68
N GLU A 145 58.12 14.73 2.05
CA GLU A 145 56.71 14.95 2.45
C GLU A 145 55.73 14.02 1.75
N LEU A 146 56.09 13.46 0.60
CA LEU A 146 55.19 12.63 -0.19
C LEU A 146 54.69 11.38 0.54
N PRO A 147 55.52 10.64 1.31
CA PRO A 147 55.03 9.49 2.07
C PRO A 147 54.05 9.84 3.18
N GLU A 148 54.18 11.00 3.81
CA GLU A 148 53.28 11.50 4.86
C GLU A 148 51.91 11.89 4.26
N LYS A 149 51.93 12.62 3.15
CA LYS A 149 50.71 12.96 2.38
C LYS A 149 50.02 11.70 1.87
N LEU A 150 50.74 10.71 1.37
CA LEU A 150 50.16 9.44 0.91
C LEU A 150 49.43 8.73 2.04
N ARG A 151 50.03 8.63 3.23
CA ARG A 151 49.45 8.00 4.41
C ARG A 151 48.12 8.70 4.83
N LEU A 152 48.09 10.02 4.78
CA LEU A 152 46.86 10.77 5.05
C LEU A 152 45.77 10.48 4.02
N LEU A 153 46.12 10.43 2.72
CA LEU A 153 45.20 10.04 1.68
C LEU A 153 44.64 8.62 1.87
N GLU A 154 45.45 7.67 2.33
CA GLU A 154 44.99 6.31 2.66
C GLU A 154 43.92 6.32 3.78
N ILE A 155 44.15 7.09 4.85
CA ILE A 155 43.18 7.21 5.96
C ILE A 155 41.86 7.82 5.43
N ILE A 156 41.94 8.88 4.62
CA ILE A 156 40.79 9.55 4.04
C ILE A 156 40.06 8.62 3.08
N ALA A 157 40.79 7.85 2.27
CA ALA A 157 40.20 6.87 1.36
C ALA A 157 39.38 5.79 2.11
N GLN A 158 39.85 5.34 3.29
CA GLN A 158 39.09 4.43 4.14
C GLN A 158 37.82 5.05 4.72
N MET A 159 37.86 6.34 5.13
CA MET A 159 36.70 7.06 5.60
C MET A 159 35.66 7.23 4.50
N LEU A 160 36.09 7.55 3.28
CA LEU A 160 35.22 7.64 2.10
C LEU A 160 34.62 6.27 1.73
N ALA A 161 35.38 5.18 1.85
CA ALA A 161 34.88 3.82 1.62
C ALA A 161 33.71 3.47 2.53
N ALA A 162 33.77 3.86 3.81
CA ALA A 162 32.67 3.63 4.77
C ALA A 162 31.40 4.40 4.37
N ALA A 163 31.53 5.64 3.89
CA ALA A 163 30.41 6.43 3.43
C ALA A 163 29.74 5.86 2.15
N VAL A 164 30.56 5.37 1.21
CA VAL A 164 30.07 4.69 0.01
C VAL A 164 29.31 3.40 0.35
N LYS A 165 29.77 2.66 1.35
CA LYS A 165 29.11 1.44 1.83
C LYS A 165 27.71 1.75 2.36
N LEU A 166 27.58 2.70 3.27
CA LEU A 166 26.31 3.11 3.87
C LEU A 166 25.29 3.54 2.80
N ARG A 167 25.73 4.31 1.81
CA ARG A 167 24.85 4.72 0.68
C ARG A 167 24.35 3.51 -0.10
N ARG A 168 25.22 2.55 -0.39
CA ARG A 168 24.85 1.37 -1.16
C ARG A 168 23.83 0.50 -0.41
N GLU A 169 24.07 0.25 0.86
CA GLU A 169 23.15 -0.51 1.72
C GLU A 169 21.78 0.17 1.81
N ALA A 170 21.74 1.49 2.05
CA ALA A 170 20.50 2.25 2.11
C ALA A 170 19.74 2.25 0.76
N ARG A 171 20.46 2.25 -0.36
CA ARG A 171 19.84 2.19 -1.69
C ARG A 171 19.26 0.80 -1.99
N GLU A 172 20.02 -0.26 -1.69
CA GLU A 172 19.58 -1.65 -1.86
C GLU A 172 18.34 -1.92 -0.97
N GLU A 173 18.32 -1.46 0.28
CA GLU A 173 17.17 -1.58 1.17
C GLU A 173 15.94 -0.82 0.63
N ASN A 174 16.11 0.41 0.12
CA ASN A 174 15.03 1.16 -0.50
C ASN A 174 14.48 0.50 -1.77
N GLU A 175 15.33 -0.12 -2.59
CA GLU A 175 14.90 -0.85 -3.79
C GLU A 175 14.11 -2.11 -3.43
N ILE A 176 14.53 -2.84 -2.39
CA ILE A 176 13.80 -4.00 -1.87
C ILE A 176 12.43 -3.58 -1.32
N LEU A 177 12.40 -2.54 -0.47
CA LEU A 177 11.14 -2.03 0.09
C LEU A 177 10.17 -1.52 -0.99
N LYS A 178 10.68 -0.87 -2.04
CA LYS A 178 9.86 -0.44 -3.18
C LYS A 178 9.28 -1.64 -3.93
N ALA A 179 10.10 -2.64 -4.22
CA ALA A 179 9.65 -3.85 -4.91
C ALA A 179 8.60 -4.63 -4.07
N GLU A 180 8.77 -4.69 -2.76
CA GLU A 180 7.81 -5.32 -1.84
C GLU A 180 6.50 -4.53 -1.78
N ASN A 181 6.56 -3.20 -1.70
CA ASN A 181 5.37 -2.33 -1.77
C ASN A 181 4.63 -2.47 -3.09
N GLU A 182 5.33 -2.52 -4.23
CA GLU A 182 4.72 -2.75 -5.55
C GLU A 182 4.06 -4.12 -5.65
N ARG A 183 4.70 -5.16 -5.09
CA ARG A 183 4.14 -6.50 -5.02
C ARG A 183 2.88 -6.53 -4.16
N MET A 184 2.91 -5.94 -2.96
CA MET A 184 1.73 -5.84 -2.10
C MET A 184 0.60 -5.04 -2.76
N ALA A 185 0.92 -3.94 -3.46
CA ALA A 185 -0.05 -3.16 -4.23
C ALA A 185 -0.67 -3.98 -5.38
N MET A 186 0.12 -4.82 -6.08
CA MET A 186 -0.39 -5.73 -7.11
C MET A 186 -1.29 -6.83 -6.53
N GLU A 187 -0.93 -7.40 -5.37
CA GLU A 187 -1.75 -8.41 -4.68
C GLU A 187 -3.07 -7.80 -4.19
N LEU A 188 -3.04 -6.57 -3.63
CA LEU A 188 -4.24 -5.81 -3.29
C LEU A 188 -5.09 -5.53 -4.53
N LYS A 189 -4.49 -5.08 -5.63
CA LYS A 189 -5.18 -4.84 -6.90
C LYS A 189 -5.86 -6.10 -7.45
N ALA A 190 -5.23 -7.27 -7.33
CA ALA A 190 -5.83 -8.54 -7.72
C ALA A 190 -7.00 -8.94 -6.81
N ARG A 191 -6.97 -8.58 -5.52
CA ARG A 191 -8.09 -8.80 -4.58
C ARG A 191 -9.27 -7.86 -4.83
N PHE A 192 -9.00 -6.65 -5.30
CA PHE A 192 -10.00 -5.60 -5.52
C PHE A 192 -10.33 -5.37 -7.01
N GLN A 193 -10.14 -6.41 -7.84
CA GLN A 193 -10.76 -6.37 -9.18
C GLN A 193 -12.28 -6.24 -9.04
N PRO A 194 -12.96 -5.62 -10.03
CA PRO A 194 -14.42 -5.43 -10.01
C PRO A 194 -15.22 -6.72 -9.80
N ASP A 195 -14.57 -7.86 -9.96
CA ASP A 195 -15.11 -9.20 -9.71
C ASP A 195 -15.49 -9.45 -8.23
N ASN A 196 -15.03 -8.60 -7.29
CA ASN A 196 -15.40 -8.68 -5.87
C ASN A 196 -16.76 -7.99 -5.55
N ILE A 197 -17.29 -7.18 -6.47
CA ILE A 197 -18.65 -6.65 -6.33
C ILE A 197 -19.59 -7.60 -7.07
N ILE A 198 -20.28 -8.44 -6.30
CA ILE A 198 -21.16 -9.46 -6.85
C ILE A 198 -22.55 -8.87 -7.13
N GLY A 199 -23.01 -9.00 -8.38
CA GLY A 199 -24.35 -8.59 -8.80
C GLY A 199 -24.47 -8.61 -10.33
N ARG A 200 -25.61 -9.09 -10.83
CA ARG A 200 -25.91 -9.18 -12.25
C ARG A 200 -27.20 -8.45 -12.63
N THR A 201 -27.91 -7.90 -11.65
CA THR A 201 -29.14 -7.15 -11.88
C THR A 201 -28.87 -5.88 -12.69
N PRO A 202 -29.85 -5.38 -13.47
CA PRO A 202 -29.72 -4.13 -14.25
C PRO A 202 -29.31 -2.94 -13.39
N GLU A 203 -29.79 -2.85 -12.16
CA GLU A 203 -29.45 -1.82 -11.20
C GLU A 203 -27.96 -1.86 -10.83
N MET A 204 -27.38 -3.07 -10.64
CA MET A 204 -25.95 -3.21 -10.40
C MET A 204 -25.11 -2.93 -11.63
N GLN A 205 -25.59 -3.25 -12.84
CA GLN A 205 -24.93 -2.89 -14.09
C GLN A 205 -24.82 -1.37 -14.28
N GLN A 206 -25.83 -0.62 -13.85
CA GLN A 206 -25.77 0.84 -13.82
C GLN A 206 -24.70 1.34 -12.86
N VAL A 207 -24.59 0.74 -11.66
CA VAL A 207 -23.52 1.06 -10.69
C VAL A 207 -22.14 0.81 -11.31
N TYR A 208 -21.91 -0.31 -11.98
CA TYR A 208 -20.64 -0.61 -12.65
C TYR A 208 -20.30 0.42 -13.73
N THR A 209 -21.28 0.79 -14.54
CA THR A 209 -21.10 1.83 -15.56
C THR A 209 -20.71 3.17 -14.95
N GLN A 210 -21.37 3.56 -13.84
CA GLN A 210 -21.03 4.79 -13.10
C GLN A 210 -19.66 4.72 -12.47
N ILE A 211 -19.26 3.57 -11.90
CA ILE A 211 -17.89 3.35 -11.37
C ILE A 211 -16.86 3.63 -12.48
N ASP A 212 -17.04 3.07 -13.68
CA ASP A 212 -16.12 3.24 -14.81
C ASP A 212 -16.02 4.69 -15.30
N GLN A 213 -17.13 5.40 -15.30
CA GLN A 213 -17.18 6.83 -15.67
C GLN A 213 -16.48 7.70 -14.62
N VAL A 214 -16.80 7.49 -13.35
CA VAL A 214 -16.26 8.26 -12.22
C VAL A 214 -14.77 7.97 -12.00
N ALA A 215 -14.33 6.73 -12.20
CA ALA A 215 -12.93 6.35 -12.02
C ALA A 215 -11.98 7.17 -12.90
N LYS A 216 -12.39 7.49 -14.13
CA LYS A 216 -11.59 8.28 -15.11
C LYS A 216 -11.54 9.78 -14.80
N SER A 217 -12.36 10.26 -13.86
CA SER A 217 -12.42 11.68 -13.49
C SER A 217 -11.62 11.95 -12.21
N PRO A 218 -10.90 13.07 -12.11
CA PRO A 218 -10.24 13.48 -10.86
C PRO A 218 -11.23 14.08 -9.84
N LEU A 219 -12.49 14.29 -10.22
CA LEU A 219 -13.50 14.93 -9.38
C LEU A 219 -13.83 14.09 -8.14
N PRO A 220 -14.32 14.73 -7.06
CA PRO A 220 -14.86 14.01 -5.92
C PRO A 220 -16.06 13.17 -6.32
N ALA A 221 -16.29 12.06 -5.63
CA ALA A 221 -17.43 11.18 -5.86
C ALA A 221 -18.24 11.01 -4.59
N LEU A 222 -19.57 10.94 -4.72
CA LEU A 222 -20.49 10.67 -3.62
C LEU A 222 -21.18 9.33 -3.85
N ILE A 223 -21.09 8.42 -2.88
CA ILE A 223 -21.73 7.12 -2.89
C ILE A 223 -22.88 7.15 -1.87
N VAL A 224 -24.09 6.91 -2.34
CA VAL A 224 -25.30 6.93 -1.52
C VAL A 224 -25.89 5.54 -1.47
N GLY A 225 -26.23 5.05 -0.29
CA GLY A 225 -26.86 3.74 -0.13
C GLY A 225 -27.04 3.35 1.32
N GLU A 226 -27.93 2.41 1.58
CA GLU A 226 -28.21 1.93 2.93
C GLU A 226 -27.00 1.27 3.61
N VAL A 227 -27.08 1.09 4.92
CA VAL A 227 -26.05 0.34 5.68
C VAL A 227 -25.89 -1.06 5.08
N GLY A 228 -24.66 -1.52 4.91
CA GLY A 228 -24.37 -2.89 4.46
C GLY A 228 -24.58 -3.14 2.96
N THR A 229 -24.81 -2.12 2.11
CA THR A 229 -24.99 -2.29 0.66
C THR A 229 -23.70 -2.53 -0.11
N GLY A 230 -22.52 -2.28 0.50
CA GLY A 230 -21.22 -2.42 -0.15
C GLY A 230 -20.59 -1.10 -0.62
N LYS A 231 -21.00 0.07 -0.06
CA LYS A 231 -20.44 1.41 -0.43
C LYS A 231 -18.92 1.46 -0.40
N GLY A 232 -18.29 0.80 0.58
CA GLY A 232 -16.83 0.72 0.68
C GLY A 232 -16.19 -0.01 -0.50
N LEU A 233 -16.77 -1.14 -0.95
CA LEU A 233 -16.29 -1.87 -2.13
C LEU A 233 -16.42 -1.03 -3.41
N VAL A 234 -17.49 -0.24 -3.52
CA VAL A 234 -17.67 0.69 -4.64
C VAL A 234 -16.57 1.76 -4.63
N ALA A 235 -16.23 2.33 -3.47
CA ALA A 235 -15.15 3.31 -3.34
C ALA A 235 -13.78 2.71 -3.71
N GLU A 236 -13.50 1.51 -3.27
CA GLU A 236 -12.29 0.76 -3.64
C GLU A 236 -12.24 0.49 -5.14
N ALA A 237 -13.35 0.06 -5.76
CA ALA A 237 -13.43 -0.17 -7.20
C ALA A 237 -13.16 1.11 -8.00
N ILE A 238 -13.67 2.27 -7.56
CA ILE A 238 -13.38 3.57 -8.18
C ILE A 238 -11.89 3.90 -8.10
N HIS A 239 -11.27 3.69 -6.94
CA HIS A 239 -9.84 3.94 -6.77
C HIS A 239 -8.98 3.06 -7.67
N PHE A 240 -9.18 1.73 -7.62
CA PHE A 240 -8.35 0.78 -8.38
C PHE A 240 -8.54 0.85 -9.90
N ARG A 241 -9.65 1.42 -10.38
CA ARG A 241 -9.88 1.72 -11.80
C ARG A 241 -9.43 3.11 -12.23
N SER A 242 -8.97 3.96 -11.30
CA SER A 242 -8.53 5.33 -11.58
C SER A 242 -7.04 5.40 -11.93
N ASP A 243 -6.62 6.57 -12.42
CA ASP A 243 -5.20 6.87 -12.69
C ASP A 243 -4.34 6.89 -11.41
N ARG A 244 -4.98 6.91 -10.21
CA ARG A 244 -4.34 6.88 -8.89
C ARG A 244 -4.29 5.47 -8.27
N ASN A 245 -4.49 4.44 -9.04
CA ASN A 245 -4.58 3.04 -8.60
C ASN A 245 -3.32 2.47 -7.92
N LEU A 246 -2.17 3.12 -8.12
CA LEU A 246 -0.90 2.79 -7.46
C LEU A 246 -0.66 3.63 -6.19
N GLY A 247 -1.46 4.68 -5.99
CA GLY A 247 -1.38 5.54 -4.81
C GLY A 247 -2.09 4.90 -3.60
N PRO A 248 -1.94 5.49 -2.41
CA PRO A 248 -2.59 4.99 -1.21
C PRO A 248 -4.11 5.15 -1.27
N PHE A 249 -4.85 4.15 -0.77
CA PHE A 249 -6.28 4.23 -0.50
C PHE A 249 -6.47 4.30 1.01
N VAL A 250 -6.78 5.49 1.52
CA VAL A 250 -6.92 5.73 2.96
C VAL A 250 -8.39 5.85 3.31
N ARG A 251 -8.89 4.97 4.18
CA ARG A 251 -10.28 4.94 4.65
C ARG A 251 -10.41 5.57 6.03
N VAL A 252 -11.42 6.43 6.19
CA VAL A 252 -11.82 7.01 7.48
C VAL A 252 -13.32 6.87 7.67
N HIS A 253 -13.73 6.37 8.83
CA HIS A 253 -15.14 6.24 9.22
C HIS A 253 -15.53 7.39 10.14
N CYS A 254 -16.32 8.34 9.62
CA CYS A 254 -16.59 9.61 10.31
C CYS A 254 -17.51 9.47 11.53
N ALA A 255 -18.32 8.41 11.60
CA ALA A 255 -19.26 8.19 12.72
C ALA A 255 -18.63 7.51 13.96
N ALA A 256 -17.38 7.00 13.83
CA ALA A 256 -16.79 6.16 14.87
C ALA A 256 -16.08 6.92 16.00
N LEU A 257 -15.80 8.24 15.82
CA LEU A 257 -14.90 8.99 16.67
C LEU A 257 -15.55 10.32 17.13
N PRO A 258 -15.22 10.80 18.35
CA PRO A 258 -15.56 12.17 18.77
C PRO A 258 -14.89 13.21 17.87
N GLU A 259 -15.50 14.40 17.70
CA GLU A 259 -15.04 15.47 16.81
C GLU A 259 -13.55 15.79 16.95
N SER A 260 -13.07 16.02 18.18
CA SER A 260 -11.67 16.39 18.43
C SER A 260 -10.67 15.31 18.05
N VAL A 261 -11.09 14.03 18.15
CA VAL A 261 -10.27 12.89 17.74
C VAL A 261 -10.30 12.74 16.22
N LEU A 262 -11.47 12.90 15.60
CA LEU A 262 -11.66 12.82 14.16
C LEU A 262 -10.91 13.95 13.43
N ASP A 263 -10.94 15.20 13.98
CA ASP A 263 -10.19 16.33 13.43
C ASP A 263 -8.68 16.04 13.39
N ARG A 264 -8.15 15.54 14.50
CA ARG A 264 -6.73 15.15 14.59
C ARG A 264 -6.40 13.97 13.70
N GLU A 265 -7.26 12.98 13.62
CA GLU A 265 -7.02 11.82 12.76
C GLU A 265 -7.04 12.22 11.28
N LEU A 266 -8.00 13.04 10.85
CA LEU A 266 -8.11 13.50 9.47
C LEU A 266 -6.94 14.43 9.08
N PHE A 267 -6.70 15.48 9.88
CA PHE A 267 -5.82 16.58 9.48
C PHE A 267 -4.47 16.56 10.19
N GLY A 268 -4.28 15.68 11.19
CA GLY A 268 -3.04 15.65 11.97
C GLY A 268 -2.96 16.75 13.02
N SER A 269 -1.85 16.79 13.75
CA SER A 269 -1.60 17.80 14.78
C SER A 269 -0.15 18.25 14.82
N GLU A 270 0.05 19.55 15.10
CA GLU A 270 1.37 20.12 15.38
C GLU A 270 1.80 19.81 16.83
N LYS A 271 3.11 19.88 17.06
CA LYS A 271 3.69 19.72 18.39
C LYS A 271 3.11 20.74 19.37
N GLY A 272 2.54 20.26 20.48
CA GLY A 272 1.98 21.14 21.53
C GLY A 272 0.59 21.70 21.20
N ALA A 273 -0.09 21.27 20.15
CA ALA A 273 -1.43 21.73 19.78
C ALA A 273 -2.50 21.37 20.83
N LEU A 274 -2.27 20.32 21.63
CA LEU A 274 -3.16 19.88 22.70
C LEU A 274 -2.33 19.41 23.90
N VAL A 275 -2.93 19.50 25.11
CA VAL A 275 -2.33 19.01 26.36
C VAL A 275 -2.04 17.50 26.21
N GLY A 276 -0.75 17.11 26.32
CA GLY A 276 -0.31 15.71 26.21
C GLY A 276 0.21 15.28 24.82
N VAL A 277 0.13 16.12 23.79
CA VAL A 277 0.71 15.82 22.47
C VAL A 277 2.16 16.32 22.42
N VAL A 278 3.10 15.41 22.63
CA VAL A 278 4.54 15.70 22.68
C VAL A 278 5.17 15.77 21.28
N ASN A 279 4.62 15.02 20.31
CA ASN A 279 5.14 14.93 18.94
C ASN A 279 4.08 15.34 17.92
N GLU A 280 4.54 15.88 16.78
CA GLU A 280 3.68 16.07 15.60
C GLU A 280 3.23 14.71 15.05
N ALA A 281 2.00 14.65 14.53
CA ALA A 281 1.46 13.46 13.90
C ALA A 281 0.80 13.83 12.57
N PRO A 282 1.18 13.17 11.45
CA PRO A 282 0.54 13.37 10.16
C PRO A 282 -0.88 12.84 10.17
N GLY A 283 -1.81 13.57 9.52
CA GLY A 283 -3.21 13.17 9.37
C GLY A 283 -3.43 12.18 8.22
N ARG A 284 -4.63 11.59 8.18
CA ARG A 284 -5.06 10.68 7.10
C ARG A 284 -5.07 11.35 5.73
N VAL A 285 -5.35 12.65 5.68
CA VAL A 285 -5.26 13.43 4.43
C VAL A 285 -3.82 13.41 3.90
N GLU A 286 -2.81 13.59 4.74
CA GLU A 286 -1.41 13.53 4.34
C GLU A 286 -0.99 12.11 3.92
N GLN A 287 -1.49 11.09 4.62
CA GLN A 287 -1.24 9.68 4.26
C GLN A 287 -1.85 9.30 2.91
N ALA A 288 -2.88 10.03 2.46
CA ALA A 288 -3.54 9.83 1.17
C ALA A 288 -2.88 10.61 0.02
N GLU A 289 -1.75 11.29 0.25
CA GLU A 289 -1.05 12.09 -0.77
C GLU A 289 -0.76 11.27 -2.04
N GLY A 290 -1.09 11.82 -3.19
CA GLY A 290 -0.97 11.14 -4.48
C GLY A 290 -2.00 10.04 -4.74
N GLY A 291 -2.84 9.71 -3.76
CA GLY A 291 -3.84 8.64 -3.78
C GLY A 291 -5.28 9.11 -3.59
N THR A 292 -6.04 8.34 -2.81
CA THR A 292 -7.47 8.57 -2.56
C THR A 292 -7.80 8.50 -1.08
N LEU A 293 -8.51 9.50 -0.59
CA LEU A 293 -9.13 9.52 0.73
C LEU A 293 -10.60 9.11 0.61
N PHE A 294 -10.99 8.06 1.30
CA PHE A 294 -12.37 7.61 1.39
C PHE A 294 -12.98 7.97 2.75
N LEU A 295 -14.00 8.83 2.73
CA LEU A 295 -14.75 9.26 3.92
C LEU A 295 -16.08 8.50 3.98
N ASP A 296 -16.19 7.55 4.89
CA ASP A 296 -17.40 6.77 5.11
C ASP A 296 -18.28 7.49 6.14
N GLU A 297 -19.58 7.63 5.85
CA GLU A 297 -20.58 8.40 6.61
C GLU A 297 -20.22 9.88 6.75
N VAL A 298 -19.97 10.56 5.62
CA VAL A 298 -19.64 12.00 5.56
C VAL A 298 -20.70 12.91 6.18
N ALA A 299 -21.93 12.45 6.25
CA ALA A 299 -23.05 13.14 6.90
C ALA A 299 -22.87 13.35 8.41
N GLU A 300 -21.95 12.61 9.06
CA GLU A 300 -21.66 12.73 10.49
C GLU A 300 -20.62 13.79 10.81
N LEU A 301 -20.06 14.46 9.79
CA LEU A 301 -19.10 15.54 9.99
C LEU A 301 -19.75 16.76 10.66
N THR A 302 -19.10 17.28 11.69
CA THR A 302 -19.51 18.53 12.33
C THR A 302 -19.29 19.72 11.39
N PRO A 303 -19.97 20.87 11.61
CA PRO A 303 -19.82 22.06 10.76
C PRO A 303 -18.37 22.53 10.59
N ASN A 304 -17.53 22.41 11.63
CA ASN A 304 -16.12 22.76 11.54
C ASN A 304 -15.34 21.86 10.59
N LEU A 305 -15.58 20.54 10.67
CA LEU A 305 -14.94 19.56 9.78
C LEU A 305 -15.46 19.69 8.34
N GLN A 306 -16.72 20.07 8.15
CA GLN A 306 -17.28 20.36 6.83
C GLN A 306 -16.57 21.54 6.16
N ILE A 307 -16.20 22.59 6.92
CA ILE A 307 -15.43 23.75 6.41
C ILE A 307 -14.02 23.31 5.98
N LYS A 308 -13.34 22.51 6.81
CA LYS A 308 -12.01 22.00 6.47
C LYS A 308 -12.04 21.09 5.24
N LEU A 309 -13.04 20.21 5.15
CA LEU A 309 -13.22 19.35 3.98
C LEU A 309 -13.50 20.17 2.70
N LEU A 310 -14.32 21.24 2.80
CA LEU A 310 -14.59 22.12 1.67
C LEU A 310 -13.31 22.81 1.16
N ARG A 311 -12.44 23.30 2.06
CA ARG A 311 -11.14 23.89 1.68
C ARG A 311 -10.24 22.84 0.99
N LEU A 312 -10.20 21.64 1.51
CA LEU A 312 -9.46 20.54 0.87
C LEU A 312 -9.94 20.27 -0.56
N LEU A 313 -11.27 20.25 -0.78
CA LEU A 313 -11.85 19.98 -2.09
C LEU A 313 -11.66 21.14 -3.08
N GLN A 314 -11.74 22.40 -2.63
CA GLN A 314 -11.68 23.57 -3.50
C GLN A 314 -10.25 24.05 -3.77
N GLN A 315 -9.39 24.01 -2.76
CA GLN A 315 -8.06 24.65 -2.80
C GLN A 315 -6.93 23.60 -2.83
N GLY A 316 -7.23 22.35 -2.50
CA GLY A 316 -6.19 21.33 -2.29
C GLY A 316 -5.33 21.65 -1.07
N GLU A 317 -5.90 22.34 -0.06
CA GLU A 317 -5.18 22.76 1.14
C GLU A 317 -5.81 22.17 2.39
N MET A 318 -4.95 21.80 3.33
CA MET A 318 -5.34 21.29 4.65
C MET A 318 -4.58 22.03 5.75
N GLU A 319 -5.18 22.11 6.93
CA GLU A 319 -4.55 22.69 8.12
C GLU A 319 -4.52 21.65 9.24
N ARG A 320 -3.32 21.35 9.77
CA ARG A 320 -3.18 20.53 10.98
C ARG A 320 -3.78 21.25 12.18
N VAL A 321 -4.22 20.49 13.17
CA VAL A 321 -4.67 21.07 14.43
C VAL A 321 -3.49 21.82 15.09
N GLY A 322 -3.67 23.12 15.33
CA GLY A 322 -2.64 24.02 15.88
C GLY A 322 -1.65 24.60 14.86
N ALA A 323 -1.80 24.29 13.57
CA ALA A 323 -0.95 24.89 12.53
C ALA A 323 -1.28 26.38 12.30
N ARG A 324 -0.25 27.14 11.93
CA ARG A 324 -0.38 28.56 11.55
C ARG A 324 -0.58 28.78 10.05
N PHE A 325 -0.21 27.82 9.25
CA PHE A 325 -0.24 27.90 7.78
C PHE A 325 -0.84 26.63 7.18
N PRO A 326 -1.62 26.77 6.08
CA PRO A 326 -2.14 25.63 5.35
C PRO A 326 -1.02 24.91 4.59
N LYS A 327 -1.20 23.60 4.39
CA LYS A 327 -0.33 22.74 3.60
C LYS A 327 -1.08 22.32 2.34
N LYS A 328 -0.44 22.42 1.17
CA LYS A 328 -0.99 21.90 -0.09
C LYS A 328 -0.85 20.38 -0.14
N VAL A 329 -1.91 19.73 -0.61
CA VAL A 329 -1.99 18.28 -0.76
C VAL A 329 -2.72 17.91 -2.06
N ASN A 330 -2.31 16.83 -2.67
CA ASN A 330 -2.91 16.32 -3.91
C ASN A 330 -3.63 14.98 -3.62
N VAL A 331 -4.86 15.07 -3.12
CA VAL A 331 -5.65 13.92 -2.69
C VAL A 331 -6.98 13.90 -3.43
N ARG A 332 -7.38 12.75 -3.99
CA ARG A 332 -8.74 12.54 -4.50
C ARG A 332 -9.65 12.15 -3.34
N VAL A 333 -10.83 12.76 -3.24
CA VAL A 333 -11.79 12.46 -2.18
C VAL A 333 -12.98 11.68 -2.73
N ILE A 334 -13.33 10.58 -2.07
CA ILE A 334 -14.56 9.81 -2.29
C ILE A 334 -15.32 9.80 -0.97
N CYS A 335 -16.60 10.16 -1.00
CA CYS A 335 -17.45 10.20 0.19
C CYS A 335 -18.55 9.15 0.09
N ALA A 336 -18.95 8.57 1.21
CA ALA A 336 -20.13 7.73 1.29
C ALA A 336 -21.08 8.20 2.39
N THR A 337 -22.38 7.99 2.19
CA THR A 337 -23.38 8.31 3.21
C THR A 337 -24.61 7.41 3.10
N THR A 338 -25.24 7.18 4.25
CA THR A 338 -26.56 6.56 4.34
C THR A 338 -27.69 7.58 4.43
N LYS A 339 -27.36 8.83 4.79
CA LYS A 339 -28.35 9.90 5.02
C LYS A 339 -28.64 10.69 3.74
N ASN A 340 -29.83 11.28 3.69
CA ASN A 340 -30.17 12.23 2.65
C ASN A 340 -29.54 13.60 2.91
N LEU A 341 -28.40 13.89 2.24
CA LEU A 341 -27.69 15.15 2.41
C LEU A 341 -28.53 16.37 2.00
N GLN A 342 -29.40 16.24 1.00
CA GLN A 342 -30.27 17.34 0.56
C GLN A 342 -31.25 17.75 1.67
N GLN A 343 -31.83 16.77 2.37
CA GLN A 343 -32.67 17.05 3.54
C GLN A 343 -31.86 17.70 4.66
N MET A 344 -30.63 17.22 4.93
CA MET A 344 -29.75 17.80 5.94
C MET A 344 -29.31 19.24 5.62
N VAL A 345 -29.18 19.61 4.35
CA VAL A 345 -28.96 21.00 3.93
C VAL A 345 -30.18 21.85 4.28
N SER A 346 -31.40 21.38 3.97
CA SER A 346 -32.62 22.09 4.32
C SER A 346 -32.80 22.28 5.83
N ASP A 347 -32.34 21.29 6.62
CA ASP A 347 -32.39 21.31 8.08
C ASP A 347 -31.23 22.10 8.73
N GLY A 348 -30.29 22.65 7.91
CA GLY A 348 -29.11 23.38 8.38
C GLY A 348 -28.02 22.51 9.04
N ALA A 349 -28.12 21.18 8.97
CA ALA A 349 -27.17 20.24 9.54
C ALA A 349 -25.99 19.93 8.59
N PHE A 350 -26.12 20.24 7.30
CA PHE A 350 -25.06 20.08 6.31
C PHE A 350 -24.93 21.35 5.47
N ARG A 351 -23.71 21.75 5.15
CA ARG A 351 -23.46 22.97 4.37
C ARG A 351 -23.86 22.79 2.90
N GLU A 352 -24.55 23.76 2.35
CA GLU A 352 -24.98 23.75 0.96
C GLU A 352 -23.81 23.79 -0.03
N ASP A 353 -22.78 24.58 0.25
CA ASP A 353 -21.59 24.69 -0.59
C ASP A 353 -20.80 23.37 -0.68
N LEU A 354 -20.67 22.65 0.44
CA LEU A 354 -20.05 21.32 0.48
C LEU A 354 -20.92 20.28 -0.25
N TYR A 355 -22.25 20.35 -0.09
CA TYR A 355 -23.17 19.45 -0.79
C TYR A 355 -22.98 19.54 -2.31
N TYR A 356 -23.00 20.75 -2.89
CA TYR A 356 -22.80 20.92 -4.33
C TYR A 356 -21.41 20.48 -4.80
N GLN A 357 -20.39 20.65 -3.99
CA GLN A 357 -19.05 20.19 -4.32
C GLN A 357 -18.93 18.65 -4.35
N LEU A 358 -19.67 17.95 -3.49
CA LEU A 358 -19.69 16.48 -3.43
C LEU A 358 -20.68 15.85 -4.43
N HIS A 359 -21.80 16.50 -4.68
CA HIS A 359 -22.93 15.98 -5.48
C HIS A 359 -22.73 16.15 -7.00
N VAL A 360 -21.49 16.13 -7.49
CA VAL A 360 -21.21 16.27 -8.93
C VAL A 360 -21.57 14.99 -9.68
N VAL A 361 -21.19 13.84 -9.15
CA VAL A 361 -21.50 12.51 -9.74
C VAL A 361 -21.89 11.54 -8.61
N PRO A 362 -23.17 11.53 -8.19
CA PRO A 362 -23.63 10.60 -7.17
C PRO A 362 -23.82 9.19 -7.75
N ILE A 363 -23.35 8.18 -7.00
CA ILE A 363 -23.54 6.76 -7.28
C ILE A 363 -24.51 6.20 -6.25
N TYR A 364 -25.67 5.73 -6.71
CA TYR A 364 -26.69 5.14 -5.84
C TYR A 364 -26.56 3.63 -5.81
N VAL A 365 -26.13 3.06 -4.65
CA VAL A 365 -26.02 1.61 -4.48
C VAL A 365 -27.39 1.06 -4.05
N PRO A 366 -28.02 0.18 -4.85
CA PRO A 366 -29.35 -0.33 -4.55
C PRO A 366 -29.34 -1.22 -3.31
N PRO A 367 -30.37 -1.14 -2.44
CA PRO A 367 -30.54 -2.08 -1.33
C PRO A 367 -30.83 -3.49 -1.86
N LEU A 368 -30.48 -4.51 -1.06
CA LEU A 368 -30.52 -5.90 -1.47
C LEU A 368 -31.92 -6.36 -1.89
N ARG A 369 -32.98 -5.83 -1.25
CA ARG A 369 -34.38 -6.09 -1.60
C ARG A 369 -34.80 -5.62 -3.02
N LYS A 370 -34.05 -4.68 -3.63
CA LYS A 370 -34.27 -4.24 -5.01
C LYS A 370 -33.47 -5.07 -6.04
N ARG A 371 -32.55 -5.93 -5.57
CA ARG A 371 -31.73 -6.81 -6.41
C ARG A 371 -31.83 -8.27 -5.97
N ARG A 372 -33.06 -8.78 -5.84
CA ARG A 372 -33.36 -10.10 -5.23
C ARG A 372 -32.65 -11.27 -5.91
N THR A 373 -32.47 -11.21 -7.22
CA THR A 373 -31.74 -12.27 -7.95
C THR A 373 -30.26 -12.35 -7.60
N ASP A 374 -29.68 -11.26 -7.10
CA ASP A 374 -28.30 -11.24 -6.64
C ASP A 374 -28.13 -11.90 -5.27
N ILE A 375 -29.22 -12.09 -4.49
CA ILE A 375 -29.18 -12.74 -3.16
C ILE A 375 -28.60 -14.15 -3.27
N VAL A 376 -29.06 -14.92 -4.27
CA VAL A 376 -28.60 -16.30 -4.46
C VAL A 376 -27.11 -16.32 -4.85
N LEU A 377 -26.69 -15.42 -5.74
CA LEU A 377 -25.27 -15.31 -6.14
C LEU A 377 -24.36 -14.94 -4.97
N LEU A 378 -24.81 -13.99 -4.13
CA LEU A 378 -24.09 -13.58 -2.94
C LEU A 378 -24.05 -14.72 -1.89
N ALA A 379 -25.16 -15.42 -1.69
CA ALA A 379 -25.24 -16.54 -0.77
C ALA A 379 -24.29 -17.67 -1.18
N ASP A 380 -24.28 -18.05 -2.46
CA ASP A 380 -23.38 -19.09 -2.97
C ASP A 380 -21.91 -18.67 -2.79
N TYR A 381 -21.58 -17.40 -3.09
CA TYR A 381 -20.23 -16.87 -2.88
C TYR A 381 -19.80 -16.94 -1.40
N PHE A 382 -20.65 -16.51 -0.49
CA PHE A 382 -20.33 -16.53 0.94
C PHE A 382 -20.24 -17.97 1.49
N VAL A 383 -21.09 -18.87 1.04
CA VAL A 383 -20.97 -20.31 1.39
C VAL A 383 -19.60 -20.84 0.96
N GLU A 384 -19.20 -20.61 -0.29
CA GLU A 384 -17.90 -21.06 -0.79
C GLU A 384 -16.74 -20.42 -0.03
N HIS A 385 -16.83 -19.12 0.26
CA HIS A 385 -15.82 -18.36 1.00
C HIS A 385 -15.62 -18.91 2.41
N TYR A 386 -16.70 -19.03 3.19
CA TYR A 386 -16.62 -19.50 4.56
C TYR A 386 -16.34 -21.00 4.69
N CYS A 387 -16.79 -21.81 3.73
CA CYS A 387 -16.39 -23.22 3.66
C CYS A 387 -14.89 -23.39 3.52
N ARG A 388 -14.24 -22.59 2.67
CA ARG A 388 -12.77 -22.57 2.53
C ARG A 388 -12.08 -22.17 3.81
N LEU A 389 -12.58 -21.15 4.52
CA LEU A 389 -11.99 -20.65 5.77
C LEU A 389 -12.09 -21.65 6.92
N VAL A 390 -13.23 -22.34 7.04
CA VAL A 390 -13.51 -23.27 8.15
C VAL A 390 -13.09 -24.72 7.84
N GLY A 391 -12.75 -25.01 6.58
CA GLY A 391 -12.42 -26.37 6.16
C GLY A 391 -13.63 -27.31 6.05
N LYS A 392 -14.85 -26.77 5.90
CA LYS A 392 -16.10 -27.53 5.69
C LYS A 392 -16.40 -27.70 4.21
N ASN A 393 -17.14 -28.75 3.87
CA ASN A 393 -17.54 -29.03 2.49
C ASN A 393 -19.07 -29.01 2.35
N VAL A 394 -19.63 -27.81 2.39
CA VAL A 394 -21.06 -27.60 2.12
C VAL A 394 -21.26 -27.43 0.63
N ARG A 395 -22.10 -28.27 0.03
CA ARG A 395 -22.29 -28.33 -1.42
C ARG A 395 -23.38 -27.44 -1.96
N ARG A 396 -24.42 -27.13 -1.16
CA ARG A 396 -25.58 -26.36 -1.62
C ARG A 396 -26.46 -25.83 -0.49
N LEU A 397 -27.24 -24.84 -0.86
CA LEU A 397 -28.40 -24.39 -0.07
C LEU A 397 -29.63 -25.25 -0.39
N ALA A 398 -30.40 -25.64 0.58
CA ALA A 398 -31.68 -26.30 0.38
C ALA A 398 -32.65 -25.35 -0.37
N ARG A 399 -33.59 -25.89 -1.12
CA ARG A 399 -34.56 -25.08 -1.87
C ARG A 399 -35.38 -24.14 -0.95
N GLY A 400 -35.86 -24.64 0.17
CA GLY A 400 -36.59 -23.83 1.16
C GLY A 400 -35.72 -22.71 1.76
N THR A 401 -34.38 -22.94 1.87
CA THR A 401 -33.45 -21.90 2.28
C THR A 401 -33.36 -20.78 1.24
N ILE A 402 -33.25 -21.12 -0.04
CA ILE A 402 -33.20 -20.12 -1.13
C ILE A 402 -34.49 -19.29 -1.15
N GLU A 403 -35.65 -19.93 -1.05
CA GLU A 403 -36.95 -19.25 -1.03
C GLU A 403 -37.06 -18.30 0.19
N MET A 404 -36.62 -18.73 1.36
CA MET A 404 -36.54 -17.94 2.58
C MET A 404 -35.61 -16.72 2.41
N LEU A 405 -34.38 -16.92 1.90
CA LEU A 405 -33.42 -15.84 1.68
C LEU A 405 -33.94 -14.79 0.67
N MET A 406 -34.65 -15.23 -0.37
CA MET A 406 -35.24 -14.32 -1.38
C MET A 406 -36.46 -13.56 -0.89
N SER A 407 -37.19 -14.08 0.09
CA SER A 407 -38.39 -13.41 0.65
C SER A 407 -38.05 -12.39 1.75
N TYR A 408 -36.94 -12.58 2.46
CA TYR A 408 -36.54 -11.69 3.56
C TYR A 408 -36.10 -10.31 3.03
N PRO A 409 -36.48 -9.20 3.68
CA PRO A 409 -36.22 -7.84 3.21
C PRO A 409 -34.80 -7.33 3.37
N TRP A 410 -33.95 -7.99 4.16
CA TRP A 410 -32.54 -7.68 4.41
C TRP A 410 -32.32 -6.21 4.82
N PRO A 411 -32.80 -5.75 5.98
CA PRO A 411 -32.57 -4.39 6.44
C PRO A 411 -31.08 -4.02 6.61
N GLY A 412 -30.23 -4.99 6.97
CA GLY A 412 -28.76 -4.83 7.00
C GLY A 412 -28.05 -5.18 5.69
N ASN A 413 -28.83 -5.40 4.60
CA ASN A 413 -28.35 -5.65 3.25
C ASN A 413 -27.34 -6.79 3.16
N VAL A 414 -26.24 -6.61 2.40
CA VAL A 414 -25.23 -7.65 2.15
C VAL A 414 -24.51 -8.06 3.43
N ARG A 415 -24.25 -7.10 4.34
CA ARG A 415 -23.58 -7.41 5.61
C ARG A 415 -24.41 -8.35 6.49
N GLU A 416 -25.72 -8.17 6.52
CA GLU A 416 -26.62 -9.07 7.26
C GLU A 416 -26.68 -10.45 6.61
N LEU A 417 -26.78 -10.51 5.28
CA LEU A 417 -26.73 -11.78 4.53
C LEU A 417 -25.43 -12.53 4.77
N GLU A 418 -24.29 -11.85 4.70
CA GLU A 418 -22.96 -12.41 4.96
C GLU A 418 -22.88 -13.04 6.35
N ASN A 419 -23.25 -12.28 7.40
CA ASN A 419 -23.26 -12.78 8.79
C ASN A 419 -24.19 -13.98 8.97
N ALA A 420 -25.35 -13.97 8.30
CA ALA A 420 -26.33 -15.05 8.39
C ALA A 420 -25.80 -16.34 7.71
N ILE A 421 -25.13 -16.21 6.56
CA ILE A 421 -24.50 -17.35 5.86
C ILE A 421 -23.30 -17.87 6.66
N GLU A 422 -22.43 -16.99 7.16
CA GLU A 422 -21.30 -17.38 8.02
C GLU A 422 -21.77 -18.25 9.17
N ARG A 423 -22.80 -17.78 9.90
CA ARG A 423 -23.39 -18.54 11.01
C ARG A 423 -23.96 -19.88 10.54
N ALA A 424 -24.67 -19.91 9.42
CA ALA A 424 -25.25 -21.14 8.88
C ALA A 424 -24.18 -22.17 8.49
N VAL A 425 -23.05 -21.74 7.90
CA VAL A 425 -21.89 -22.59 7.58
C VAL A 425 -21.24 -23.13 8.85
N LEU A 426 -21.12 -22.30 9.91
CA LEU A 426 -20.55 -22.74 11.19
C LEU A 426 -21.41 -23.79 11.88
N LEU A 427 -22.75 -23.64 11.85
CA LEU A 427 -23.69 -24.54 12.51
C LEU A 427 -23.98 -25.81 11.73
N THR A 428 -23.80 -25.80 10.41
CA THR A 428 -24.08 -26.99 9.56
C THR A 428 -23.03 -28.07 9.81
N GLU A 429 -23.47 -29.29 10.08
CA GLU A 429 -22.66 -30.53 10.13
C GLU A 429 -22.81 -31.38 8.87
N GLU A 430 -23.73 -31.01 7.98
CA GLU A 430 -24.10 -31.71 6.76
C GLU A 430 -23.58 -30.98 5.49
N ASP A 431 -23.72 -31.65 4.34
CA ASP A 431 -23.36 -31.09 3.02
C ASP A 431 -24.35 -30.02 2.51
N VAL A 432 -25.47 -29.74 3.26
CA VAL A 432 -26.58 -28.90 2.83
C VAL A 432 -26.98 -27.94 3.95
N ILE A 433 -27.13 -26.65 3.62
CA ILE A 433 -27.63 -25.65 4.55
C ILE A 433 -29.17 -25.59 4.46
N TYR A 434 -29.83 -25.82 5.58
CA TYR A 434 -31.28 -25.77 5.74
C TYR A 434 -31.75 -24.47 6.43
N PRO A 435 -33.05 -24.11 6.34
CA PRO A 435 -33.59 -22.92 7.00
C PRO A 435 -33.31 -22.83 8.51
N HIS A 436 -33.32 -23.96 9.23
CA HIS A 436 -33.09 -24.00 10.65
C HIS A 436 -31.65 -23.63 11.08
N HIS A 437 -30.70 -23.55 10.18
CA HIS A 437 -29.35 -23.04 10.46
C HIS A 437 -29.30 -21.51 10.55
N PHE A 438 -30.36 -20.83 10.09
CA PHE A 438 -30.49 -19.39 10.13
C PHE A 438 -31.16 -18.91 11.42
N PRO A 439 -30.97 -17.63 11.81
CA PRO A 439 -31.67 -17.05 12.97
C PRO A 439 -33.19 -17.11 12.80
N PRO A 440 -33.96 -17.28 13.89
CA PRO A 440 -35.43 -17.31 13.85
C PRO A 440 -36.04 -16.07 13.18
N THR A 441 -35.41 -14.91 13.31
CA THR A 441 -35.81 -13.64 12.67
C THR A 441 -35.82 -13.68 11.13
N ILE A 442 -35.01 -14.54 10.52
CA ILE A 442 -35.00 -14.74 9.07
C ILE A 442 -35.97 -15.84 8.66
N GLN A 443 -36.25 -16.78 9.57
CA GLN A 443 -37.17 -17.90 9.34
C GLN A 443 -38.64 -17.46 9.37
N THR A 444 -38.95 -16.43 10.19
CA THR A 444 -40.29 -15.88 10.33
C THR A 444 -40.40 -14.53 9.65
N ASP A 445 -41.43 -14.35 8.85
CA ASP A 445 -41.72 -13.11 8.09
C ASP A 445 -42.22 -11.98 9.04
N GLU A 446 -41.60 -11.82 10.22
CA GLU A 446 -42.04 -10.86 11.27
C GLU A 446 -41.94 -9.38 10.90
N THR A 447 -41.27 -9.06 9.76
CA THR A 447 -41.10 -7.68 9.31
C THR A 447 -42.20 -7.18 8.34
N SER A 448 -42.97 -8.06 7.77
CA SER A 448 -44.23 -7.70 7.12
C SER A 448 -45.34 -7.85 8.21
N GLY A 449 -45.92 -6.76 8.64
CA GLY A 449 -47.07 -6.76 9.58
C GLY A 449 -48.29 -7.52 9.06
N THR A 450 -48.11 -8.52 8.25
CA THR A 450 -49.09 -9.54 7.85
C THR A 450 -49.07 -10.63 8.93
N PRO A 451 -50.16 -10.83 9.63
CA PRO A 451 -50.25 -11.94 10.62
C PRO A 451 -49.93 -13.23 9.88
N VAL A 452 -49.02 -14.03 10.45
CA VAL A 452 -48.78 -15.42 10.02
C VAL A 452 -50.11 -16.16 10.13
N SER A 453 -50.91 -16.13 9.06
CA SER A 453 -52.13 -16.89 8.95
C SER A 453 -51.83 -18.28 8.40
N GLY A 454 -50.94 -18.99 9.08
CA GLY A 454 -50.64 -20.39 8.81
C GLY A 454 -51.04 -21.20 10.03
N ASN A 455 -52.04 -22.07 9.87
CA ASN A 455 -52.34 -23.09 10.87
C ASN A 455 -51.04 -23.89 11.07
N LEU A 456 -50.58 -24.03 12.34
CA LEU A 456 -49.42 -24.82 12.75
C LEU A 456 -49.33 -26.18 12.04
N LYS A 457 -50.51 -26.80 11.83
CA LYS A 457 -50.63 -28.06 11.10
C LYS A 457 -50.14 -27.97 9.65
N LEU A 458 -50.47 -26.88 8.91
CA LEU A 458 -50.03 -26.68 7.52
C LEU A 458 -48.53 -26.42 7.43
N MET A 459 -47.95 -25.71 8.39
CA MET A 459 -46.50 -25.46 8.46
C MET A 459 -45.73 -26.75 8.74
N VAL A 460 -46.22 -27.58 9.68
CA VAL A 460 -45.60 -28.88 9.97
C VAL A 460 -45.72 -29.84 8.79
N GLU A 461 -46.87 -29.86 8.09
CA GLU A 461 -47.08 -30.67 6.90
C GLU A 461 -46.20 -30.23 5.73
N ALA A 462 -45.97 -28.94 5.53
CA ALA A 462 -45.05 -28.41 4.55
C ALA A 462 -43.59 -28.83 4.84
N TYR A 463 -43.14 -28.69 6.08
CA TYR A 463 -41.82 -29.11 6.52
C TYR A 463 -41.59 -30.62 6.43
N GLU A 464 -42.56 -31.43 6.86
CA GLU A 464 -42.54 -32.89 6.68
C GLU A 464 -42.43 -33.26 5.18
N ARG A 465 -43.16 -32.57 4.31
CA ARG A 465 -43.14 -32.80 2.88
C ARG A 465 -41.75 -32.55 2.29
N ASP A 466 -41.09 -31.46 2.66
CA ASP A 466 -39.77 -31.09 2.14
C ASP A 466 -38.70 -32.11 2.55
N ILE A 467 -38.68 -32.50 3.83
CA ILE A 467 -37.75 -33.53 4.34
C ILE A 467 -37.96 -34.88 3.59
N ILE A 468 -39.22 -35.28 3.40
CA ILE A 468 -39.51 -36.53 2.67
C ILE A 468 -39.09 -36.45 1.21
N CYS A 469 -39.34 -35.32 0.54
CA CYS A 469 -38.94 -35.11 -0.83
C CYS A 469 -37.39 -35.13 -1.00
N ASP A 470 -36.66 -34.54 -0.10
CA ASP A 470 -35.18 -34.54 -0.14
C ASP A 470 -34.61 -35.93 0.14
N ALA A 471 -35.18 -36.69 1.08
CA ALA A 471 -34.80 -38.08 1.33
C ALA A 471 -35.11 -38.99 0.11
N LEU A 472 -36.22 -38.76 -0.58
CA LEU A 472 -36.57 -39.49 -1.79
C LEU A 472 -35.62 -39.15 -2.98
N LYS A 473 -35.24 -37.87 -3.15
CA LYS A 473 -34.26 -37.46 -4.13
C LYS A 473 -32.89 -38.09 -3.88
N SER A 474 -32.39 -38.02 -2.66
CA SER A 474 -31.09 -38.54 -2.24
C SER A 474 -31.02 -40.07 -2.44
N SER A 475 -32.12 -40.78 -2.25
CA SER A 475 -32.25 -42.23 -2.39
C SER A 475 -32.70 -42.68 -3.79
N LYS A 476 -32.80 -41.76 -4.77
CA LYS A 476 -33.27 -42.02 -6.15
C LYS A 476 -34.60 -42.81 -6.15
N GLY A 477 -35.59 -42.35 -5.35
CA GLY A 477 -36.89 -42.93 -5.24
C GLY A 477 -36.97 -44.28 -4.47
N LYS A 478 -35.87 -44.80 -3.90
CA LYS A 478 -35.86 -46.08 -3.16
C LYS A 478 -36.42 -45.88 -1.74
N MET A 479 -37.68 -46.26 -1.51
CA MET A 479 -38.41 -46.10 -0.27
C MET A 479 -37.70 -46.62 0.98
N ALA A 480 -37.06 -47.80 0.89
CA ALA A 480 -36.36 -48.40 2.02
C ALA A 480 -35.09 -47.65 2.40
N ALA A 481 -34.41 -46.96 1.43
CA ALA A 481 -33.25 -46.14 1.68
C ALA A 481 -33.67 -44.80 2.26
N ALA A 482 -34.71 -44.14 1.72
CA ALA A 482 -35.29 -42.93 2.24
C ALA A 482 -35.82 -43.08 3.67
N ALA A 483 -36.47 -44.19 3.99
CA ALA A 483 -36.94 -44.48 5.33
C ALA A 483 -35.79 -44.65 6.32
N ARG A 484 -34.69 -45.28 5.93
CA ARG A 484 -33.48 -45.41 6.77
C ARG A 484 -32.80 -44.07 7.04
N SER A 485 -32.69 -43.21 6.05
CA SER A 485 -32.07 -41.88 6.19
C SER A 485 -32.88 -40.95 7.13
N LEU A 486 -34.20 -41.18 7.19
CA LEU A 486 -35.10 -40.44 8.07
C LEU A 486 -35.35 -41.16 9.44
N SER A 487 -34.59 -42.19 9.73
CA SER A 487 -34.72 -42.97 10.98
C SER A 487 -36.18 -43.45 11.23
N THR A 488 -36.90 -43.82 10.14
CA THR A 488 -38.32 -44.24 10.19
C THR A 488 -38.51 -45.53 9.42
N THR A 489 -39.73 -46.08 9.48
CA THR A 489 -40.06 -47.31 8.77
C THR A 489 -40.65 -47.01 7.37
N PRO A 490 -40.45 -47.89 6.36
CA PRO A 490 -41.05 -47.70 5.06
C PRO A 490 -42.59 -47.55 5.10
N ARG A 491 -43.22 -48.21 6.07
CA ARG A 491 -44.68 -48.14 6.26
C ARG A 491 -45.15 -46.76 6.69
N ILE A 492 -44.43 -46.12 7.64
CA ILE A 492 -44.73 -44.74 8.11
C ILE A 492 -44.44 -43.77 7.01
N LEU A 493 -43.33 -43.93 6.29
CA LEU A 493 -42.97 -43.05 5.15
C LEU A 493 -43.99 -43.12 4.04
N THR A 494 -44.49 -44.30 3.69
CA THR A 494 -45.54 -44.48 2.67
C THR A 494 -46.88 -43.81 3.11
N TYR A 495 -47.23 -43.90 4.37
CA TYR A 495 -48.39 -43.23 4.89
C TYR A 495 -48.27 -41.68 4.79
N LYS A 496 -47.13 -41.14 5.20
CA LYS A 496 -46.85 -39.69 5.12
C LYS A 496 -46.80 -39.19 3.67
N ILE A 497 -46.22 -39.92 2.74
CA ILE A 497 -46.18 -39.60 1.30
C ILE A 497 -47.61 -39.48 0.76
N LYS A 498 -48.47 -40.44 1.12
CA LYS A 498 -49.88 -40.43 0.69
C LYS A 498 -50.67 -39.31 1.31
N GLN A 499 -50.45 -39.02 2.61
CA GLN A 499 -51.10 -37.92 3.37
C GLN A 499 -50.70 -36.56 2.78
N LEU A 500 -49.44 -36.37 2.45
CA LEU A 500 -48.89 -35.11 1.98
C LEU A 500 -48.97 -34.93 0.44
N GLY A 501 -49.56 -35.88 -0.27
CA GLY A 501 -49.76 -35.80 -1.73
C GLY A 501 -48.46 -35.72 -2.54
N ILE A 502 -47.42 -36.46 -2.11
CA ILE A 502 -46.12 -36.48 -2.80
C ILE A 502 -46.18 -37.53 -3.93
N ASP A 503 -45.85 -37.10 -5.15
CA ASP A 503 -45.79 -37.97 -6.33
C ASP A 503 -44.44 -38.68 -6.39
N LEU A 504 -44.43 -40.00 -6.20
CA LEU A 504 -43.25 -40.84 -6.25
C LEU A 504 -42.66 -40.98 -7.66
N ALA A 505 -43.48 -40.83 -8.71
CA ALA A 505 -43.01 -40.97 -10.09
C ALA A 505 -41.98 -39.88 -10.46
N ALA A 506 -42.04 -38.73 -9.80
CA ALA A 506 -41.11 -37.62 -9.99
C ALA A 506 -39.66 -37.90 -9.52
N PHE A 507 -39.47 -38.94 -8.69
CA PHE A 507 -38.16 -39.28 -8.07
C PHE A 507 -37.54 -40.60 -8.60
N SER A 508 -38.20 -41.25 -9.54
CA SER A 508 -37.78 -42.57 -10.07
C SER A 508 -36.96 -42.48 -11.38
N LYS A 509 -36.37 -41.34 -11.68
CA LYS A 509 -35.48 -41.14 -12.86
C LYS A 509 -34.01 -41.19 -12.51
#